data_26907393c1c6a669f800b2409f214332
#
_entry.id   26907393c1c6a669f800b2409f214332
#
_cell.length_a   1.000
_cell.length_b   1.000
_cell.length_c   1.000
_cell.angle_alpha   90.00
_cell.angle_beta   90.00
_cell.angle_gamma   90.00
#
_symmetry.space_group_name_H-M   'P 1'
#
loop_
_entity.id
_entity.type
_entity.pdbx_description
1 polymer ?
#
loop_
_entity_poly.entity_id
_entity_poly.type
_entity_poly.pdbx_seq_one_letter_code
_entity_poly.pdbx_strand_id
1 'polypeptide(L)'
;TQGEALWRDDPQFREAVPSLEALSRLSEADLAQATNAAQAKAIIAYLRARPDAVVELKPAVANTDSFAVARKRLDESLLAYRAGDVTQAKTLALSSYLDGVEPVEPAIASRDRDLMRRIETAMALLRSDIGKQAPIATVEAQAVEVKRLFDQADVVLHGNASSATAAFLGSFTIL
;
A
#
# COMPACT_ATOMS: atom_id res chain seq x y z
N THR A 1 3.56 -28.22 -0.73
CA THR A 1 3.56 -28.78 -2.11
C THR A 1 4.73 -28.23 -2.90
N GLN A 2 5.09 -28.90 -4.04
CA GLN A 2 6.16 -28.39 -4.91
C GLN A 2 5.81 -26.99 -5.47
N GLY A 3 4.57 -26.79 -5.89
CA GLY A 3 4.11 -25.49 -6.38
C GLY A 3 4.18 -24.39 -5.33
N GLU A 4 3.90 -24.69 -4.08
CA GLU A 4 4.02 -23.78 -2.94
C GLU A 4 5.46 -23.35 -2.68
N ALA A 5 6.39 -24.28 -2.67
CA ALA A 5 7.82 -23.99 -2.47
C ALA A 5 8.35 -23.10 -3.59
N LEU A 6 8.06 -23.44 -4.85
CA LEU A 6 8.45 -22.64 -6.01
C LEU A 6 7.84 -21.23 -5.96
N TRP A 7 6.56 -21.10 -5.61
CA TRP A 7 5.90 -19.81 -5.48
C TRP A 7 6.51 -18.93 -4.40
N ARG A 8 6.84 -19.51 -3.25
CA ARG A 8 7.41 -18.78 -2.12
C ARG A 8 8.87 -18.38 -2.35
N ASP A 9 9.67 -19.28 -2.93
CA ASP A 9 11.13 -19.16 -2.90
C ASP A 9 11.70 -18.50 -4.17
N ASP A 10 10.92 -18.43 -5.28
CA ASP A 10 11.38 -17.84 -6.55
C ASP A 10 10.61 -16.54 -6.90
N PRO A 11 11.31 -15.37 -6.90
CA PRO A 11 10.70 -14.09 -7.25
C PRO A 11 10.15 -14.00 -8.67
N GLN A 12 10.73 -14.73 -9.64
CA GLN A 12 10.33 -14.66 -11.06
C GLN A 12 8.87 -15.10 -11.25
N PHE A 13 8.40 -16.06 -10.46
CA PHE A 13 7.00 -16.50 -10.52
C PHE A 13 6.04 -15.43 -10.00
N ARG A 14 6.44 -14.63 -9.02
CA ARG A 14 5.64 -13.52 -8.50
C ARG A 14 5.53 -12.37 -9.49
N GLU A 15 6.61 -12.11 -10.24
CA GLU A 15 6.60 -11.15 -11.33
C GLU A 15 5.70 -11.61 -12.49
N ALA A 16 5.69 -12.92 -12.78
CA ALA A 16 4.85 -13.49 -13.82
C ALA A 16 3.35 -13.51 -13.45
N VAL A 17 3.02 -13.55 -12.15
CA VAL A 17 1.63 -13.60 -11.65
C VAL A 17 1.40 -12.48 -10.62
N PRO A 18 1.36 -11.22 -11.05
CA PRO A 18 1.27 -10.07 -10.13
C PRO A 18 -0.13 -9.87 -9.53
N SER A 19 -1.16 -10.56 -10.05
CA SER A 19 -2.55 -10.39 -9.61
C SER A 19 -3.40 -11.61 -9.90
N LEU A 20 -4.58 -11.70 -9.27
CA LEU A 20 -5.60 -12.72 -9.58
C LEU A 20 -6.10 -12.63 -11.02
N GLU A 21 -6.17 -11.43 -11.57
CA GLU A 21 -6.53 -11.23 -12.98
C GLU A 21 -5.45 -11.81 -13.91
N ALA A 22 -4.17 -11.56 -13.62
CA ALA A 22 -3.07 -12.19 -14.35
C ALA A 22 -3.13 -13.71 -14.26
N LEU A 23 -3.40 -14.28 -13.08
CA LEU A 23 -3.56 -15.72 -12.88
C LEU A 23 -4.71 -16.28 -13.71
N SER A 24 -5.82 -15.55 -13.85
CA SER A 24 -6.99 -16.01 -14.62
C SER A 24 -6.71 -16.11 -16.12
N ARG A 25 -5.81 -15.30 -16.64
CA ARG A 25 -5.43 -15.25 -18.06
C ARG A 25 -4.20 -16.10 -18.41
N LEU A 26 -3.40 -16.45 -17.39
CA LEU A 26 -2.14 -17.16 -17.58
C LEU A 26 -2.37 -18.61 -17.95
N SER A 27 -1.78 -19.05 -19.05
CA SER A 27 -1.71 -20.46 -19.43
C SER A 27 -0.46 -21.14 -18.90
N GLU A 28 -0.50 -22.50 -18.83
CA GLU A 28 0.71 -23.27 -18.47
C GLU A 28 1.82 -23.07 -19.51
N ALA A 29 1.46 -22.84 -20.76
CA ALA A 29 2.42 -22.60 -21.84
C ALA A 29 3.13 -21.24 -21.68
N ASP A 30 2.41 -20.20 -21.26
CA ASP A 30 3.00 -18.87 -21.05
C ASP A 30 4.00 -18.90 -19.90
N LEU A 31 3.64 -19.56 -18.79
CA LEU A 31 4.55 -19.69 -17.65
C LEU A 31 5.73 -20.61 -17.93
N ALA A 32 5.54 -21.63 -18.77
CA ALA A 32 6.59 -22.56 -19.18
C ALA A 32 7.68 -21.89 -20.04
N GLN A 33 7.43 -20.73 -20.64
CA GLN A 33 8.45 -19.94 -21.35
C GLN A 33 9.50 -19.36 -20.40
N ALA A 34 9.10 -19.03 -19.18
CA ALA A 34 10.01 -18.48 -18.14
C ALA A 34 10.61 -19.59 -17.24
N THR A 35 10.11 -20.86 -17.37
CA THR A 35 10.48 -21.96 -16.50
C THR A 35 10.51 -23.25 -17.30
N ASN A 36 10.22 -24.39 -16.65
CA ASN A 36 9.91 -25.63 -17.37
C ASN A 36 8.44 -26.04 -17.15
N ALA A 37 7.91 -26.85 -18.06
CA ALA A 37 6.50 -27.23 -18.07
C ALA A 37 6.02 -27.91 -16.77
N ALA A 38 6.88 -28.68 -16.09
CA ALA A 38 6.54 -29.35 -14.83
C ALA A 38 6.39 -28.34 -13.67
N GLN A 39 7.27 -27.35 -13.61
CA GLN A 39 7.21 -26.27 -12.61
C GLN A 39 6.03 -25.36 -12.86
N ALA A 40 5.80 -24.95 -14.11
CA ALA A 40 4.64 -24.15 -14.51
C ALA A 40 3.33 -24.80 -14.10
N LYS A 41 3.17 -26.09 -14.39
CA LYS A 41 2.00 -26.88 -14.00
C LYS A 41 1.81 -26.94 -12.48
N ALA A 42 2.89 -27.19 -11.74
CA ALA A 42 2.84 -27.29 -10.27
C ALA A 42 2.43 -25.94 -9.63
N ILE A 43 2.96 -24.83 -10.13
CA ILE A 43 2.66 -23.47 -9.63
C ILE A 43 1.22 -23.09 -9.95
N ILE A 44 0.77 -23.27 -11.20
CA ILE A 44 -0.60 -22.93 -11.59
C ILE A 44 -1.62 -23.77 -10.81
N ALA A 45 -1.35 -25.06 -10.63
CA ALA A 45 -2.21 -25.94 -9.83
C ALA A 45 -2.29 -25.44 -8.36
N TYR A 46 -1.17 -25.06 -7.77
CA TYR A 46 -1.13 -24.50 -6.41
C TYR A 46 -1.91 -23.19 -6.31
N LEU A 47 -1.66 -22.23 -7.21
CA LEU A 47 -2.30 -20.91 -7.17
C LEU A 47 -3.81 -20.97 -7.47
N ARG A 48 -4.26 -21.89 -8.32
CA ARG A 48 -5.70 -22.11 -8.56
C ARG A 48 -6.39 -22.77 -7.36
N ALA A 49 -5.68 -23.61 -6.61
CA ALA A 49 -6.19 -24.19 -5.37
C ALA A 49 -6.13 -23.21 -4.19
N ARG A 50 -5.22 -22.25 -4.24
CA ARG A 50 -4.95 -21.24 -3.21
C ARG A 50 -4.80 -19.85 -3.83
N PRO A 51 -5.88 -19.26 -4.37
CA PRO A 51 -5.82 -17.94 -4.98
C PRO A 51 -5.44 -16.83 -3.97
N ASP A 52 -5.72 -17.04 -2.68
CA ASP A 52 -5.25 -16.24 -1.55
C ASP A 52 -3.72 -16.10 -1.51
N ALA A 53 -2.97 -17.11 -1.96
CA ALA A 53 -1.51 -17.06 -2.01
C ALA A 53 -0.96 -15.97 -2.96
N VAL A 54 -1.71 -15.59 -4.00
CA VAL A 54 -1.34 -14.47 -4.87
C VAL A 54 -1.48 -13.14 -4.12
N VAL A 55 -2.45 -13.04 -3.23
CA VAL A 55 -2.70 -11.85 -2.41
C VAL A 55 -1.75 -11.81 -1.20
N GLU A 56 -1.52 -12.96 -0.56
CA GLU A 56 -0.64 -13.08 0.62
C GLU A 56 0.83 -12.80 0.31
N LEU A 57 1.29 -13.20 -0.89
CA LEU A 57 2.66 -12.97 -1.34
C LEU A 57 2.82 -11.75 -2.25
N LYS A 58 1.74 -11.05 -2.59
CA LYS A 58 1.89 -9.64 -2.91
C LYS A 58 2.54 -9.05 -1.65
N PRO A 59 3.81 -8.61 -1.69
CA PRO A 59 4.34 -7.94 -0.52
C PRO A 59 3.30 -6.87 -0.25
N ALA A 60 2.77 -6.82 0.94
CA ALA A 60 2.35 -5.56 1.49
C ALA A 60 3.55 -4.69 1.16
N VAL A 61 3.45 -3.88 0.10
CA VAL A 61 4.51 -2.97 -0.38
C VAL A 61 5.04 -2.41 0.91
N ALA A 62 6.31 -2.71 1.21
CA ALA A 62 6.82 -2.54 2.56
C ALA A 62 6.43 -1.14 2.96
N ASN A 63 5.55 -1.02 3.93
CA ASN A 63 4.63 0.11 4.17
C ASN A 63 5.35 1.43 4.49
N THR A 64 6.68 1.41 4.48
CA THR A 64 7.55 2.58 4.59
C THR A 64 7.42 3.55 3.42
N ASP A 65 7.07 3.08 2.22
CA ASP A 65 7.05 3.94 1.04
C ASP A 65 5.66 4.49 0.68
N SER A 66 4.57 3.84 1.11
CA SER A 66 3.21 4.27 0.74
C SER A 66 2.88 5.67 1.25
N PHE A 67 3.15 5.98 2.52
CA PHE A 67 2.91 7.32 3.04
C PHE A 67 3.95 8.35 2.57
N ALA A 68 5.16 7.95 2.21
CA ALA A 68 6.11 8.83 1.53
C ALA A 68 5.57 9.26 0.15
N VAL A 69 5.01 8.33 -0.61
CA VAL A 69 4.32 8.61 -1.88
C VAL A 69 3.12 9.52 -1.66
N ALA A 70 2.26 9.19 -0.67
CA ALA A 70 1.09 10.00 -0.34
C ALA A 70 1.46 11.45 0.01
N ARG A 71 2.44 11.64 0.89
CA ARG A 71 2.95 12.97 1.30
C ARG A 71 3.53 13.74 0.12
N LYS A 72 4.34 13.10 -0.72
CA LYS A 72 4.92 13.72 -1.92
C LYS A 72 3.83 14.22 -2.86
N ARG A 73 2.83 13.38 -3.19
CA ARG A 73 1.71 13.78 -4.06
C ARG A 73 0.89 14.91 -3.46
N LEU A 74 0.72 14.90 -2.14
CA LEU A 74 0.03 15.96 -1.42
C LEU A 74 0.78 17.29 -1.51
N ASP A 75 2.11 17.28 -1.36
CA ASP A 75 2.96 18.46 -1.50
C ASP A 75 2.94 19.00 -2.93
N GLU A 76 3.04 18.13 -3.93
CA GLU A 76 2.89 18.49 -5.34
C GLU A 76 1.51 19.10 -5.63
N SER A 77 0.44 18.56 -5.03
CA SER A 77 -0.92 19.10 -5.12
C SER A 77 -1.01 20.54 -4.58
N LEU A 78 -0.42 20.79 -3.41
CA LEU A 78 -0.38 22.14 -2.82
C LEU A 78 0.42 23.11 -3.69
N LEU A 79 1.53 22.69 -4.27
CA LEU A 79 2.31 23.52 -5.20
C LEU A 79 1.49 23.90 -6.44
N ALA A 80 0.80 22.93 -7.05
CA ALA A 80 -0.08 23.17 -8.18
C ALA A 80 -1.23 24.14 -7.82
N TYR A 81 -1.82 23.95 -6.63
CA TYR A 81 -2.88 24.82 -6.15
C TYR A 81 -2.42 26.27 -5.95
N ARG A 82 -1.24 26.47 -5.35
CA ARG A 82 -0.63 27.82 -5.21
C ARG A 82 -0.33 28.48 -6.54
N ALA A 83 0.00 27.68 -7.55
CA ALA A 83 0.22 28.15 -8.91
C ALA A 83 -1.10 28.46 -9.69
N GLY A 84 -2.26 28.19 -9.09
CA GLY A 84 -3.56 28.37 -9.72
C GLY A 84 -4.01 27.21 -10.60
N ASP A 85 -3.23 26.13 -10.70
CA ASP A 85 -3.60 24.93 -11.46
C ASP A 85 -4.47 24.00 -10.61
N VAL A 86 -5.75 24.35 -10.52
CA VAL A 86 -6.76 23.60 -9.77
C VAL A 86 -6.94 22.18 -10.32
N THR A 87 -6.82 21.99 -11.63
CA THR A 87 -6.98 20.68 -12.28
C THR A 87 -5.85 19.75 -11.87
N GLN A 88 -4.62 20.20 -11.98
CA GLN A 88 -3.44 19.46 -11.55
C GLN A 88 -3.50 19.17 -10.04
N ALA A 89 -3.85 20.16 -9.23
CA ALA A 89 -3.98 20.00 -7.79
C ALA A 89 -4.98 18.91 -7.41
N LYS A 90 -6.15 18.86 -8.04
CA LYS A 90 -7.15 17.79 -7.83
C LYS A 90 -6.62 16.42 -8.22
N THR A 91 -5.95 16.32 -9.37
CA THR A 91 -5.37 15.06 -9.85
C THR A 91 -4.34 14.54 -8.87
N LEU A 92 -3.42 15.39 -8.40
CA LEU A 92 -2.38 15.01 -7.45
C LEU A 92 -2.93 14.67 -6.05
N ALA A 93 -3.97 15.38 -5.58
CA ALA A 93 -4.65 15.02 -4.35
C ALA A 93 -5.35 13.66 -4.43
N LEU A 94 -5.91 13.30 -5.59
CA LEU A 94 -6.48 11.97 -5.82
C LEU A 94 -5.37 10.90 -5.88
N SER A 95 -4.27 11.15 -6.60
CA SER A 95 -3.10 10.24 -6.64
C SER A 95 -2.50 10.02 -5.27
N SER A 96 -2.48 11.04 -4.40
CA SER A 96 -2.05 10.88 -3.00
C SER A 96 -2.83 9.80 -2.27
N TYR A 97 -4.14 9.68 -2.53
CA TYR A 97 -4.97 8.63 -1.96
C TYR A 97 -4.75 7.28 -2.64
N LEU A 98 -4.89 7.23 -3.97
CA LEU A 98 -4.86 5.97 -4.73
C LEU A 98 -3.50 5.28 -4.69
N ASP A 99 -2.40 6.06 -4.80
CA ASP A 99 -1.05 5.51 -4.87
C ASP A 99 -0.43 5.29 -3.48
N GLY A 100 -0.90 6.04 -2.46
CA GLY A 100 -0.28 6.06 -1.14
C GLY A 100 -1.12 5.50 -0.01
N VAL A 101 -2.44 5.72 0.02
CA VAL A 101 -3.31 5.30 1.12
C VAL A 101 -4.02 3.98 0.82
N GLU A 102 -4.62 3.85 -0.37
CA GLU A 102 -5.39 2.68 -0.76
C GLU A 102 -4.61 1.35 -0.61
N PRO A 103 -3.31 1.26 -0.96
CA PRO A 103 -2.54 0.03 -0.78
C PRO A 103 -2.41 -0.44 0.68
N VAL A 104 -2.50 0.47 1.65
CA VAL A 104 -2.36 0.18 3.09
C VAL A 104 -3.68 0.25 3.87
N GLU A 105 -4.76 0.66 3.21
CA GLU A 105 -6.10 0.78 3.80
C GLU A 105 -6.55 -0.47 4.55
N PRO A 106 -6.46 -1.72 3.99
CA PRO A 106 -6.89 -2.91 4.71
C PRO A 106 -6.09 -3.15 6.00
N ALA A 107 -4.80 -2.82 5.98
CA ALA A 107 -3.91 -2.99 7.13
C ALA A 107 -4.21 -1.97 8.24
N ILE A 108 -4.55 -0.73 7.89
CA ILE A 108 -4.98 0.31 8.85
C ILE A 108 -6.36 -0.07 9.40
N ALA A 109 -7.33 -0.35 8.53
CA ALA A 109 -8.72 -0.63 8.91
C ALA A 109 -8.85 -1.86 9.81
N SER A 110 -7.96 -2.85 9.68
CA SER A 110 -7.92 -4.03 10.55
C SER A 110 -7.44 -3.71 11.97
N ARG A 111 -6.64 -2.65 12.15
CA ARG A 111 -6.04 -2.24 13.43
C ARG A 111 -6.75 -1.06 14.07
N ASP A 112 -7.13 -0.08 13.27
CA ASP A 112 -7.83 1.14 13.68
C ASP A 112 -8.77 1.62 12.56
N ARG A 113 -10.01 1.14 12.59
CA ARG A 113 -11.05 1.51 11.62
C ARG A 113 -11.46 2.97 11.72
N ASP A 114 -11.39 3.55 12.90
CA ASP A 114 -11.76 4.95 13.12
C ASP A 114 -10.71 5.88 12.54
N LEU A 115 -9.44 5.55 12.68
CA LEU A 115 -8.36 6.27 12.01
C LEU A 115 -8.51 6.22 10.50
N MET A 116 -8.81 5.03 9.92
CA MET A 116 -9.03 4.91 8.48
C MET A 116 -10.15 5.83 7.99
N ARG A 117 -11.31 5.83 8.65
CA ARG A 117 -12.42 6.72 8.31
C ARG A 117 -12.05 8.21 8.40
N ARG A 118 -11.22 8.59 9.38
CA ARG A 118 -10.72 9.96 9.52
C ARG A 118 -9.82 10.35 8.37
N ILE A 119 -8.95 9.46 7.92
CA ILE A 119 -8.09 9.67 6.73
C ILE A 119 -8.95 9.90 5.49
N GLU A 120 -9.90 9.00 5.21
CA GLU A 120 -10.81 9.12 4.07
C GLU A 120 -11.57 10.45 4.09
N THR A 121 -12.13 10.81 5.24
CA THR A 121 -12.89 12.06 5.42
C THR A 121 -12.01 13.28 5.18
N ALA A 122 -10.81 13.31 5.75
CA ALA A 122 -9.88 14.42 5.60
C ALA A 122 -9.40 14.58 4.15
N MET A 123 -9.10 13.46 3.47
CA MET A 123 -8.72 13.46 2.07
C MET A 123 -9.88 13.90 1.14
N ALA A 124 -11.11 13.47 1.45
CA ALA A 124 -12.30 13.90 0.70
C ALA A 124 -12.56 15.42 0.87
N LEU A 125 -12.42 15.94 2.09
CA LEU A 125 -12.56 17.34 2.39
C LEU A 125 -11.50 18.18 1.65
N LEU A 126 -10.25 17.77 1.69
CA LEU A 126 -9.16 18.43 0.95
C LEU A 126 -9.49 18.54 -0.55
N ARG A 127 -9.91 17.43 -1.19
CA ARG A 127 -10.29 17.45 -2.61
C ARG A 127 -11.49 18.35 -2.89
N SER A 128 -12.45 18.39 -1.96
CA SER A 128 -13.60 19.28 -2.04
C SER A 128 -13.17 20.76 -1.98
N ASP A 129 -12.29 21.10 -1.05
CA ASP A 129 -11.81 22.47 -0.86
C ASP A 129 -10.99 22.96 -2.06
N ILE A 130 -10.12 22.11 -2.61
CA ILE A 130 -9.41 22.37 -3.87
C ILE A 130 -10.43 22.58 -5.01
N GLY A 131 -11.44 21.70 -5.12
CA GLY A 131 -12.46 21.79 -6.18
C GLY A 131 -13.33 23.03 -6.11
N LYS A 132 -13.60 23.54 -4.92
CA LYS A 132 -14.34 24.79 -4.68
C LYS A 132 -13.47 26.03 -4.75
N GLN A 133 -12.19 25.88 -4.99
CA GLN A 133 -11.21 26.95 -4.99
C GLN A 133 -11.23 27.74 -3.65
N ALA A 134 -11.24 27.00 -2.54
CA ALA A 134 -11.19 27.57 -1.20
C ALA A 134 -9.91 28.42 -0.99
N PRO A 135 -9.91 29.38 -0.06
CA PRO A 135 -8.71 30.15 0.27
C PRO A 135 -7.51 29.23 0.52
N ILE A 136 -6.32 29.60 0.02
CA ILE A 136 -5.12 28.80 0.11
C ILE A 136 -4.82 28.35 1.55
N ALA A 137 -5.02 29.24 2.53
CA ALA A 137 -4.82 28.92 3.94
C ALA A 137 -5.73 27.77 4.44
N THR A 138 -6.96 27.67 3.90
CA THR A 138 -7.89 26.58 4.21
C THR A 138 -7.39 25.26 3.66
N VAL A 139 -6.94 25.24 2.39
CA VAL A 139 -6.41 24.05 1.74
C VAL A 139 -5.12 23.57 2.43
N GLU A 140 -4.24 24.51 2.80
CA GLU A 140 -3.00 24.19 3.54
C GLU A 140 -3.29 23.63 4.93
N ALA A 141 -4.21 24.21 5.68
CA ALA A 141 -4.61 23.69 6.99
C ALA A 141 -5.17 22.27 6.89
N GLN A 142 -6.00 22.01 5.87
CA GLN A 142 -6.54 20.68 5.63
C GLN A 142 -5.44 19.68 5.25
N ALA A 143 -4.46 20.08 4.45
CA ALA A 143 -3.32 19.24 4.09
C ALA A 143 -2.43 18.90 5.31
N VAL A 144 -2.26 19.84 6.24
CA VAL A 144 -1.57 19.60 7.51
C VAL A 144 -2.30 18.53 8.34
N GLU A 145 -3.62 18.61 8.42
CA GLU A 145 -4.42 17.58 9.11
C GLU A 145 -4.30 16.21 8.45
N VAL A 146 -4.34 16.13 7.11
CA VAL A 146 -4.11 14.88 6.38
C VAL A 146 -2.74 14.28 6.72
N LYS A 147 -1.68 15.07 6.69
CA LYS A 147 -0.32 14.59 7.03
C LYS A 147 -0.23 14.09 8.47
N ARG A 148 -0.87 14.79 9.41
CA ARG A 148 -0.94 14.36 10.81
C ARG A 148 -1.63 13.00 10.96
N LEU A 149 -2.67 12.74 10.17
CA LEU A 149 -3.34 11.43 10.15
C LEU A 149 -2.46 10.33 9.52
N PHE A 150 -1.64 10.66 8.53
CA PHE A 150 -0.64 9.74 7.99
C PHE A 150 0.42 9.38 9.03
N ASP A 151 0.87 10.34 9.86
CA ASP A 151 1.80 10.07 10.96
C ASP A 151 1.18 9.11 11.98
N GLN A 152 -0.10 9.26 12.30
CA GLN A 152 -0.82 8.32 13.17
C GLN A 152 -0.93 6.92 12.53
N ALA A 153 -1.19 6.84 11.23
CA ALA A 153 -1.26 5.58 10.53
C ALA A 153 0.10 4.86 10.46
N ASP A 154 1.19 5.61 10.29
CA ASP A 154 2.55 5.05 10.39
C ASP A 154 2.79 4.40 11.76
N VAL A 155 2.38 5.04 12.85
CA VAL A 155 2.48 4.47 14.21
C VAL A 155 1.64 3.20 14.35
N VAL A 156 0.41 3.20 13.82
CA VAL A 156 -0.49 2.02 13.85
C VAL A 156 0.09 0.85 13.05
N LEU A 157 0.72 1.13 11.92
CA LEU A 157 1.29 0.09 11.06
C LEU A 157 2.61 -0.47 11.62
N HIS A 158 3.46 0.37 12.20
CA HIS A 158 4.84 0.03 12.59
C HIS A 158 5.07 -0.03 14.10
N GLY A 159 4.17 0.54 14.93
CA GLY A 159 4.35 0.67 16.37
C GLY A 159 4.52 -0.64 17.15
N ASN A 160 4.08 -1.78 16.60
CA ASN A 160 4.26 -3.09 17.23
C ASN A 160 5.67 -3.69 16.99
N ALA A 161 6.44 -3.17 16.03
CA ALA A 161 7.79 -3.67 15.75
C ALA A 161 8.80 -3.20 16.82
N SER A 162 8.61 -2.00 17.38
CA SER A 162 9.51 -1.47 18.42
C SER A 162 9.31 -2.10 19.80
N SER A 163 8.10 -2.58 20.12
CA SER A 163 7.82 -3.19 21.43
C SER A 163 8.40 -4.61 21.56
N ALA A 164 8.49 -5.35 20.47
CA ALA A 164 9.03 -6.71 20.48
C ALA A 164 10.56 -6.72 20.65
N THR A 165 11.26 -5.72 20.15
CA THR A 165 12.73 -5.63 20.24
C THR A 165 13.18 -5.15 21.63
N ALA A 166 12.41 -4.31 22.30
CA ALA A 166 12.71 -3.84 23.66
C ALA A 166 12.52 -4.92 24.72
N ALA A 167 11.59 -5.86 24.52
CA ALA A 167 11.36 -6.95 25.48
C ALA A 167 12.44 -8.05 25.43
N PHE A 168 13.20 -8.16 24.34
CA PHE A 168 14.23 -9.19 24.18
C PHE A 168 15.60 -8.81 24.75
N LEU A 169 15.86 -7.54 24.97
CA LEU A 169 17.14 -7.04 25.51
C LEU A 169 17.17 -6.89 27.04
N GLY A 170 16.05 -7.16 27.73
CA GLY A 170 15.93 -7.00 29.18
C GLY A 170 16.20 -8.25 30.03
N SER A 171 16.49 -9.42 29.45
CA SER A 171 16.59 -10.69 30.19
C SER A 171 17.98 -11.33 30.25
N PHE A 172 19.05 -10.56 30.07
CA PHE A 172 20.40 -11.07 30.29
C PHE A 172 21.17 -10.17 31.26
N THR A 173 20.84 -10.30 32.56
CA THR A 173 21.75 -9.85 33.63
C THR A 173 21.55 -10.75 34.85
N ILE A 174 22.67 -11.33 35.27
CA ILE A 174 23.02 -11.91 36.58
C ILE A 174 22.73 -13.41 36.77
N LEU A 175 23.76 -14.23 36.66
CA LEU A 175 24.42 -14.86 37.79
C LEU A 175 25.77 -15.38 37.30
#